data_58e4cda385e8ac0d9d2b3818d0674c4f
#
_entry.id   58e4cda385e8ac0d9d2b3818d0674c4f
#
_cell.length_a   1.000
_cell.length_b   1.000
_cell.length_c   1.000
_cell.angle_alpha   90.00
_cell.angle_beta   90.00
_cell.angle_gamma   90.00
#
_symmetry.space_group_name_H-M   'P 1'
#
loop_
_entity.id
_entity.type
_entity.pdbx_description
1 polymer ?
#
loop_
_entity_poly.entity_id
_entity_poly.type
_entity_poly.pdbx_seq_one_letter_code
_entity_poly.pdbx_strand_id
1 'polypeptide(L)'
;MFKSPGPYSTIHCVCCYIIITIVLLPDQIKTYKTYNYSPLKLGNYIAGITLYQFTDDSPVMLNPGGYFELIFQLEGSFVQSVVHQDSWQIRPDFFVGGLHSRSFMVKPDKAGAKLLSIQFRPNCARFFIPDRLNLFKNKIEDLESVFKTRFLSRFHEGFSQLKMLEVIRKIESFLISVYREKPMSPIDVAVGDIYQKHGFVNIDQLAQKSCLSPSHLRKRFNEEVGMSPKEYSKIVRINHIAGILSRKPEVHLTELTYQLGYFDQAHFINDFKSVTGVSPGRFNQ
;
A
#
# COMPACT_ATOMS: atom_id res chain seq x y z
N MET A 1 -2.50 -25.39 -28.62
CA MET A 1 -3.81 -25.67 -28.02
C MET A 1 -3.74 -25.28 -26.56
N PHE A 2 -4.02 -24.02 -26.22
CA PHE A 2 -4.01 -23.56 -24.84
C PHE A 2 -5.39 -23.87 -24.25
N LYS A 3 -5.40 -24.73 -23.22
CA LYS A 3 -6.61 -24.99 -22.43
C LYS A 3 -7.07 -23.66 -21.81
N SER A 4 -8.32 -23.29 -22.10
CA SER A 4 -9.04 -22.24 -21.40
C SER A 4 -9.01 -22.53 -19.89
N PRO A 5 -8.72 -21.55 -19.02
CA PRO A 5 -8.87 -21.74 -17.60
C PRO A 5 -10.35 -21.98 -17.29
N GLY A 6 -10.61 -23.05 -16.53
CA GLY A 6 -11.93 -23.42 -16.03
C GLY A 6 -12.58 -22.31 -15.18
N PRO A 7 -13.86 -22.46 -14.84
CA PRO A 7 -14.64 -21.42 -14.20
C PRO A 7 -14.09 -21.16 -12.80
N TYR A 8 -13.31 -20.10 -12.67
CA TYR A 8 -12.94 -19.56 -11.38
C TYR A 8 -14.23 -19.13 -10.69
N SER A 9 -14.57 -19.85 -9.63
CA SER A 9 -15.57 -19.42 -8.69
C SER A 9 -15.28 -17.98 -8.35
N THR A 10 -16.22 -17.10 -8.65
CA THR A 10 -16.16 -15.66 -8.44
C THR A 10 -15.90 -15.43 -6.97
N ILE A 11 -14.63 -15.23 -6.61
CA ILE A 11 -14.28 -14.67 -5.30
C ILE A 11 -14.83 -13.26 -5.38
N HIS A 12 -16.02 -13.04 -4.86
CA HIS A 12 -16.53 -11.72 -4.58
C HIS A 12 -15.63 -11.11 -3.50
N CYS A 13 -14.49 -10.59 -3.94
CA CYS A 13 -13.69 -9.70 -3.12
C CYS A 13 -14.52 -8.43 -2.93
N VAL A 14 -15.14 -8.29 -1.76
CA VAL A 14 -15.97 -7.16 -1.33
C VAL A 14 -15.18 -5.83 -1.29
N CYS A 15 -13.95 -5.84 -1.75
CA CYS A 15 -13.04 -4.67 -1.81
C CYS A 15 -13.18 -3.86 -3.11
N CYS A 16 -14.32 -3.87 -3.78
CA CYS A 16 -14.62 -2.93 -4.85
C CYS A 16 -14.81 -1.53 -4.26
N TYR A 17 -14.00 -0.56 -4.74
CA TYR A 17 -14.02 0.87 -4.43
C TYR A 17 -13.28 1.33 -3.17
N ILE A 18 -11.99 1.07 -3.09
CA ILE A 18 -11.13 2.03 -2.43
C ILE A 18 -10.16 2.55 -3.50
N ILE A 19 -10.51 3.68 -4.09
CA ILE A 19 -9.54 4.54 -4.75
C ILE A 19 -8.59 4.93 -3.62
N ILE A 20 -7.38 4.39 -3.68
CA ILE A 20 -6.33 4.79 -2.76
C ILE A 20 -5.99 6.21 -3.14
N THR A 21 -6.65 7.11 -2.49
CA THR A 21 -6.12 8.44 -2.40
C THR A 21 -4.94 8.31 -1.45
N ILE A 22 -3.72 8.43 -1.96
CA ILE A 22 -2.62 8.86 -1.10
C ILE A 22 -3.15 10.16 -0.53
N VAL A 23 -3.51 10.13 0.75
CA VAL A 23 -4.07 11.30 1.40
C VAL A 23 -2.90 12.22 1.64
N LEU A 24 -2.78 13.20 0.76
CA LEU A 24 -1.73 14.21 0.79
C LEU A 24 -2.10 15.31 1.74
N LEU A 25 -1.10 15.88 2.38
CA LEU A 25 -1.25 17.22 2.95
C LEU A 25 -1.55 18.20 1.81
N PRO A 26 -2.46 19.17 1.99
CA PRO A 26 -2.85 20.12 0.96
C PRO A 26 -1.68 20.82 0.24
N ASP A 27 -0.59 21.11 0.97
CA ASP A 27 0.61 21.72 0.43
C ASP A 27 1.41 20.83 -0.53
N GLN A 28 1.18 19.51 -0.51
CA GLN A 28 1.92 18.53 -1.31
C GLN A 28 1.28 18.25 -2.69
N ILE A 29 0.07 18.75 -2.94
CA ILE A 29 -0.63 18.58 -4.23
C ILE A 29 0.14 19.21 -5.39
N LYS A 30 1.06 20.14 -5.11
CA LYS A 30 1.85 20.87 -6.11
C LYS A 30 3.15 20.17 -6.51
N THR A 31 3.64 19.19 -5.72
CA THR A 31 4.96 18.61 -5.90
C THR A 31 4.99 17.42 -6.86
N TYR A 32 3.86 16.86 -7.24
CA TYR A 32 3.78 15.82 -8.27
C TYR A 32 2.40 15.68 -8.92
N LYS A 33 2.39 15.10 -10.12
CA LYS A 33 1.19 14.70 -10.87
C LYS A 33 1.05 13.19 -10.82
N THR A 34 -0.18 12.68 -10.80
CA THR A 34 -0.48 11.25 -10.84
C THR A 34 -1.25 10.88 -12.10
N TYR A 35 -0.89 9.74 -12.67
CA TYR A 35 -1.60 9.12 -13.78
C TYR A 35 -1.95 7.70 -13.38
N ASN A 36 -3.25 7.39 -13.36
CA ASN A 36 -3.75 6.08 -12.93
C ASN A 36 -4.02 5.19 -14.14
N TYR A 37 -3.63 3.94 -14.03
CA TYR A 37 -3.82 2.90 -15.04
C TYR A 37 -4.54 1.71 -14.42
N SER A 38 -5.36 1.06 -15.24
CA SER A 38 -5.99 -0.20 -14.82
C SER A 38 -5.08 -1.38 -15.14
N PRO A 39 -5.03 -2.39 -14.25
CA PRO A 39 -4.37 -3.66 -14.58
C PRO A 39 -5.06 -4.30 -15.79
N LEU A 40 -4.27 -4.94 -16.67
CA LEU A 40 -4.77 -5.57 -17.90
C LEU A 40 -5.26 -6.99 -17.63
N LYS A 41 -4.52 -7.78 -16.85
CA LYS A 41 -4.79 -9.20 -16.56
C LYS A 41 -4.92 -9.52 -15.07
N LEU A 42 -4.28 -8.74 -14.21
CA LEU A 42 -4.14 -9.02 -12.77
C LEU A 42 -5.08 -8.19 -11.89
N GLY A 43 -6.21 -7.71 -12.41
CA GLY A 43 -7.16 -6.87 -11.67
C GLY A 43 -7.74 -7.50 -10.39
N ASN A 44 -7.73 -8.84 -10.28
CA ASN A 44 -8.13 -9.53 -9.06
C ASN A 44 -7.07 -9.42 -7.93
N TYR A 45 -5.82 -9.09 -8.27
CA TYR A 45 -4.69 -9.05 -7.35
C TYR A 45 -4.10 -7.65 -7.17
N ILE A 46 -4.22 -6.81 -8.18
CA ILE A 46 -3.70 -5.45 -8.21
C ILE A 46 -4.83 -4.47 -7.92
N ALA A 47 -4.62 -3.60 -6.93
CA ALA A 47 -5.58 -2.56 -6.55
C ALA A 47 -5.45 -1.33 -7.44
N GLY A 48 -4.23 -0.96 -7.84
CA GLY A 48 -3.96 0.18 -8.69
C GLY A 48 -2.54 0.18 -9.26
N ILE A 49 -2.41 0.87 -10.38
CA ILE A 49 -1.12 1.17 -11.03
C ILE A 49 -1.08 2.68 -11.19
N THR A 50 -0.12 3.33 -10.52
CA THR A 50 -0.02 4.79 -10.51
C THR A 50 1.38 5.24 -10.93
N LEU A 51 1.45 6.07 -11.95
CA LEU A 51 2.65 6.81 -12.31
C LEU A 51 2.65 8.15 -11.56
N TYR A 52 3.72 8.40 -10.81
CA TYR A 52 4.01 9.67 -10.17
C TYR A 52 5.05 10.42 -10.99
N GLN A 53 4.76 11.66 -11.34
CA GLN A 53 5.70 12.56 -12.00
C GLN A 53 5.91 13.78 -11.11
N PHE A 54 7.10 13.92 -10.58
CA PHE A 54 7.47 15.00 -9.65
C PHE A 54 7.72 16.29 -10.41
N THR A 55 7.22 17.41 -9.90
CA THR A 55 7.36 18.73 -10.52
C THR A 55 8.63 19.45 -10.06
N ASP A 56 9.14 19.08 -8.90
CA ASP A 56 10.36 19.62 -8.29
C ASP A 56 11.08 18.54 -7.48
N ASP A 57 12.17 18.87 -6.82
CA ASP A 57 12.97 17.98 -5.97
C ASP A 57 12.63 18.09 -4.47
N SER A 58 11.50 18.71 -4.13
CA SER A 58 11.07 18.86 -2.74
C SER A 58 10.71 17.49 -2.11
N PRO A 59 11.04 17.28 -0.82
CA PRO A 59 10.62 16.09 -0.11
C PRO A 59 9.10 16.00 0.04
N VAL A 60 8.56 14.81 -0.20
CA VAL A 60 7.12 14.52 -0.06
C VAL A 60 6.92 13.50 1.04
N MET A 61 5.97 13.76 1.93
CA MET A 61 5.56 12.83 2.97
C MET A 61 4.52 11.86 2.43
N LEU A 62 4.79 10.56 2.52
CA LEU A 62 3.87 9.51 2.13
C LEU A 62 3.32 8.81 3.38
N ASN A 63 2.00 8.64 3.41
CA ASN A 63 1.31 7.94 4.48
C ASN A 63 1.21 6.43 4.15
N PRO A 64 1.20 5.55 5.16
CA PRO A 64 1.02 4.12 4.95
C PRO A 64 -0.32 3.83 4.28
N GLY A 65 -0.28 3.32 3.06
CA GLY A 65 -1.48 2.94 2.30
C GLY A 65 -2.14 1.64 2.77
N GLY A 66 -1.42 0.80 3.52
CA GLY A 66 -1.87 -0.54 3.86
C GLY A 66 -1.71 -1.56 2.72
N TYR A 67 -0.84 -1.27 1.76
CA TYR A 67 -0.59 -2.10 0.57
C TYR A 67 0.88 -2.47 0.48
N PHE A 68 1.13 -3.68 -0.03
CA PHE A 68 2.40 -4.00 -0.63
C PHE A 68 2.48 -3.38 -2.02
N GLU A 69 3.65 -2.88 -2.38
CA GLU A 69 3.86 -2.21 -3.64
C GLU A 69 5.10 -2.76 -4.35
N LEU A 70 5.04 -2.83 -5.67
CA LEU A 70 6.24 -2.89 -6.50
C LEU A 70 6.47 -1.50 -7.06
N ILE A 71 7.67 -0.98 -6.86
CA ILE A 71 8.04 0.36 -7.30
C ILE A 71 9.13 0.26 -8.36
N PHE A 72 8.94 1.00 -9.44
CA PHE A 72 9.86 1.10 -10.57
C PHE A 72 10.23 2.57 -10.76
N GLN A 73 11.49 2.91 -10.55
CA GLN A 73 12.02 4.24 -10.86
C GLN A 73 12.23 4.30 -12.39
N LEU A 74 11.43 5.09 -13.08
CA LEU A 74 11.47 5.17 -14.55
C LEU A 74 12.36 6.30 -15.03
N GLU A 75 12.47 7.38 -14.26
CA GLU A 75 13.30 8.54 -14.54
C GLU A 75 13.72 9.21 -13.23
N GLY A 76 15.03 9.48 -13.10
CA GLY A 76 15.64 10.00 -11.89
C GLY A 76 15.80 8.94 -10.82
N SER A 77 16.37 9.33 -9.69
CA SER A 77 16.55 8.51 -8.51
C SER A 77 15.85 9.10 -7.29
N PHE A 78 15.60 8.28 -6.30
CA PHE A 78 14.86 8.67 -5.11
C PHE A 78 15.59 8.23 -3.84
N VAL A 79 15.52 9.08 -2.83
CA VAL A 79 15.95 8.77 -1.48
C VAL A 79 14.75 8.76 -0.52
N GLN A 80 14.84 7.97 0.52
CA GLN A 80 13.80 7.86 1.54
C GLN A 80 14.38 8.10 2.92
N SER A 81 13.62 8.76 3.77
CA SER A 81 13.88 8.87 5.20
C SER A 81 12.62 8.56 6.01
N VAL A 82 12.76 8.01 7.20
CA VAL A 82 11.67 7.92 8.18
C VAL A 82 11.40 9.33 8.71
N VAL A 83 10.11 9.70 8.84
CA VAL A 83 9.73 11.01 9.40
C VAL A 83 10.42 11.24 10.76
N HIS A 84 11.04 12.39 10.93
CA HIS A 84 11.85 12.80 12.08
C HIS A 84 13.21 12.08 12.23
N GLN A 85 13.72 11.47 11.15
CA GLN A 85 15.10 10.98 11.09
C GLN A 85 15.85 11.72 9.98
N ASP A 86 17.04 12.23 10.27
CA ASP A 86 17.87 12.98 9.30
C ASP A 86 18.67 12.07 8.37
N SER A 87 18.40 10.78 8.39
CA SER A 87 19.11 9.79 7.58
C SER A 87 18.30 9.46 6.30
N TRP A 88 18.85 9.88 5.15
CA TRP A 88 18.31 9.55 3.84
C TRP A 88 18.98 8.30 3.29
N GLN A 89 18.19 7.33 2.83
CA GLN A 89 18.67 6.10 2.22
C GLN A 89 18.34 6.11 0.74
N ILE A 90 19.31 5.72 -0.09
CA ILE A 90 19.10 5.54 -1.53
C ILE A 90 18.18 4.34 -1.73
N ARG A 91 17.21 4.48 -2.62
CA ARG A 91 16.32 3.39 -3.03
C ARG A 91 16.90 2.65 -4.22
N PRO A 92 16.73 1.32 -4.29
CA PRO A 92 16.99 0.57 -5.51
C PRO A 92 16.12 1.08 -6.68
N ASP A 93 16.56 0.88 -7.90
CA ASP A 93 15.79 1.28 -9.09
C ASP A 93 14.43 0.58 -9.16
N PHE A 94 14.41 -0.70 -8.77
CA PHE A 94 13.21 -1.52 -8.66
C PHE A 94 13.18 -2.20 -7.31
N PHE A 95 12.08 -2.03 -6.60
CA PHE A 95 12.00 -2.57 -5.25
C PHE A 95 10.60 -3.01 -4.84
N VAL A 96 10.56 -3.88 -3.84
CA VAL A 96 9.36 -4.24 -3.09
C VAL A 96 9.26 -3.31 -1.91
N GLY A 97 8.22 -2.49 -1.87
CA GLY A 97 7.80 -1.74 -0.69
C GLY A 97 6.89 -2.60 0.18
N GLY A 98 7.36 -2.96 1.37
CA GLY A 98 6.54 -3.64 2.36
C GLY A 98 5.55 -2.70 3.03
N LEU A 99 4.71 -3.26 3.90
CA LEU A 99 3.78 -2.45 4.69
C LEU A 99 4.54 -1.54 5.66
N HIS A 100 4.32 -0.25 5.54
CA HIS A 100 4.81 0.74 6.49
C HIS A 100 3.78 0.96 7.60
N SER A 101 4.24 1.08 8.85
CA SER A 101 3.39 1.38 10.01
C SER A 101 3.31 2.88 10.34
N ARG A 102 4.15 3.70 9.70
CA ARG A 102 4.27 5.16 9.88
C ARG A 102 4.56 5.81 8.54
N SER A 103 4.28 7.11 8.47
CA SER A 103 4.68 7.96 7.35
C SER A 103 6.20 8.00 7.17
N PHE A 104 6.61 8.21 5.95
CA PHE A 104 8.00 8.36 5.55
C PHE A 104 8.12 9.47 4.51
N MET A 105 9.34 10.00 4.39
CA MET A 105 9.64 11.04 3.40
C MET A 105 10.28 10.41 2.17
N VAL A 106 9.93 10.90 1.00
CA VAL A 106 10.56 10.56 -0.28
C VAL A 106 11.02 11.85 -0.94
N LYS A 107 12.23 11.85 -1.45
CA LYS A 107 12.78 12.99 -2.18
C LYS A 107 13.33 12.50 -3.51
N PRO A 108 12.88 13.07 -4.65
CA PRO A 108 13.50 12.85 -5.96
C PRO A 108 14.83 13.61 -6.06
N ASP A 109 15.71 13.17 -6.94
CA ASP A 109 16.99 13.84 -7.23
C ASP A 109 16.84 15.06 -8.14
N LYS A 110 15.74 15.14 -8.89
CA LYS A 110 15.46 16.20 -9.85
C LYS A 110 13.96 16.42 -10.13
N ALA A 111 13.62 17.57 -10.62
CA ALA A 111 12.34 17.81 -11.26
C ALA A 111 12.14 16.90 -12.48
N GLY A 112 10.91 16.46 -12.72
CA GLY A 112 10.57 15.55 -13.81
C GLY A 112 10.81 14.07 -13.48
N ALA A 113 11.38 13.75 -12.33
CA ALA A 113 11.57 12.36 -11.88
C ALA A 113 10.24 11.59 -11.89
N LYS A 114 10.28 10.32 -12.29
CA LYS A 114 9.09 9.47 -12.44
C LYS A 114 9.27 8.14 -11.73
N LEU A 115 8.25 7.74 -10.99
CA LEU A 115 8.15 6.40 -10.45
C LEU A 115 6.78 5.79 -10.75
N LEU A 116 6.77 4.50 -11.03
CA LEU A 116 5.56 3.70 -11.23
C LEU A 116 5.36 2.81 -10.00
N SER A 117 4.20 2.94 -9.35
CA SER A 117 3.78 2.07 -8.24
C SER A 117 2.72 1.08 -8.73
N ILE A 118 2.89 -0.18 -8.39
CA ILE A 118 1.92 -1.25 -8.57
C ILE A 118 1.50 -1.74 -7.20
N GLN A 119 0.28 -1.44 -6.82
CA GLN A 119 -0.26 -1.72 -5.51
C GLN A 119 -1.05 -3.03 -5.52
N PHE A 120 -0.63 -3.98 -4.68
CA PHE A 120 -1.39 -5.21 -4.51
C PHE A 120 -2.65 -4.96 -3.69
N ARG A 121 -3.72 -5.65 -4.03
CA ARG A 121 -4.87 -5.74 -3.12
C ARG A 121 -4.42 -6.31 -1.78
N PRO A 122 -5.10 -5.95 -0.68
CA PRO A 122 -4.77 -6.50 0.63
C PRO A 122 -4.62 -8.02 0.59
N ASN A 123 -3.57 -8.54 1.25
CA ASN A 123 -3.16 -9.95 1.30
C ASN A 123 -2.89 -10.64 -0.06
N CYS A 124 -3.02 -9.95 -1.19
CA CYS A 124 -2.74 -10.53 -2.50
C CYS A 124 -1.25 -10.60 -2.85
N ALA A 125 -0.40 -9.80 -2.22
CA ALA A 125 1.06 -9.87 -2.43
C ALA A 125 1.64 -11.27 -2.15
N ARG A 126 1.01 -12.04 -1.24
CA ARG A 126 1.42 -13.42 -0.91
C ARG A 126 1.39 -14.40 -2.08
N PHE A 127 0.63 -14.11 -3.14
CA PHE A 127 0.58 -14.95 -4.35
C PHE A 127 1.79 -14.75 -5.26
N PHE A 128 2.53 -13.67 -5.07
CA PHE A 128 3.65 -13.28 -5.92
C PHE A 128 4.98 -13.30 -5.16
N ILE A 129 5.02 -12.73 -3.96
CA ILE A 129 6.23 -12.65 -3.14
C ILE A 129 6.52 -14.03 -2.53
N PRO A 130 7.74 -14.59 -2.72
CA PRO A 130 8.07 -15.94 -2.29
C PRO A 130 8.17 -16.08 -0.78
N ASP A 131 8.59 -15.03 -0.09
CA ASP A 131 8.86 -15.02 1.34
C ASP A 131 7.64 -14.62 2.18
N ARG A 132 7.72 -14.80 3.50
CA ARG A 132 6.71 -14.32 4.44
C ARG A 132 6.67 -12.80 4.43
N LEU A 133 5.50 -12.22 4.32
CA LEU A 133 5.34 -10.77 4.11
C LEU A 133 5.80 -9.92 5.31
N ASN A 134 5.83 -10.47 6.52
CA ASN A 134 6.33 -9.77 7.70
C ASN A 134 7.83 -9.45 7.65
N LEU A 135 8.61 -10.13 6.82
CA LEU A 135 10.02 -9.84 6.62
C LEU A 135 10.25 -8.47 5.94
N PHE A 136 9.24 -7.97 5.25
CA PHE A 136 9.26 -6.69 4.53
C PHE A 136 8.68 -5.53 5.33
N LYS A 137 8.19 -5.74 6.55
CA LYS A 137 7.58 -4.68 7.35
C LYS A 137 8.54 -3.52 7.57
N ASN A 138 8.11 -2.31 7.20
CA ASN A 138 8.90 -1.07 7.26
C ASN A 138 10.21 -1.13 6.47
N LYS A 139 10.28 -1.96 5.44
CA LYS A 139 11.48 -2.15 4.62
C LYS A 139 11.19 -1.93 3.15
N ILE A 140 12.27 -1.65 2.44
CA ILE A 140 12.38 -1.67 1.00
C ILE A 140 13.42 -2.72 0.66
N GLU A 141 13.09 -3.64 -0.22
CA GLU A 141 14.00 -4.71 -0.62
C GLU A 141 14.13 -4.68 -2.15
N ASP A 142 15.35 -4.79 -2.62
CA ASP A 142 15.62 -4.86 -4.07
C ASP A 142 14.83 -5.99 -4.72
N LEU A 143 14.17 -5.69 -5.83
CA LEU A 143 13.23 -6.60 -6.46
C LEU A 143 13.91 -7.83 -7.03
N GLU A 144 15.11 -7.69 -7.62
CA GLU A 144 15.87 -8.82 -8.16
C GLU A 144 16.34 -9.76 -7.04
N SER A 145 16.69 -9.21 -5.88
CA SER A 145 17.05 -9.98 -4.69
C SER A 145 15.87 -10.79 -4.16
N VAL A 146 14.66 -10.18 -4.09
CA VAL A 146 13.44 -10.84 -3.62
C VAL A 146 13.02 -11.98 -4.53
N PHE A 147 13.02 -11.75 -5.84
CA PHE A 147 12.57 -12.74 -6.83
C PHE A 147 13.69 -13.65 -7.34
N LYS A 148 14.95 -13.43 -6.92
CA LYS A 148 16.14 -14.16 -7.37
C LYS A 148 16.24 -14.24 -8.90
N THR A 149 15.97 -13.12 -9.56
CA THR A 149 15.92 -13.00 -11.01
C THR A 149 16.73 -11.81 -11.50
N ARG A 150 17.34 -11.92 -12.65
CA ARG A 150 17.96 -10.79 -13.37
C ARG A 150 17.05 -10.26 -14.48
N PHE A 151 15.77 -10.58 -14.42
CA PHE A 151 14.83 -10.24 -15.49
C PHE A 151 14.70 -8.73 -15.65
N LEU A 152 14.79 -7.98 -14.58
CA LEU A 152 14.54 -6.55 -14.54
C LEU A 152 15.75 -5.69 -14.92
N SER A 153 16.97 -6.17 -14.73
CA SER A 153 18.17 -5.48 -15.18
C SER A 153 18.18 -5.24 -16.70
N ARG A 154 17.55 -6.15 -17.46
CA ARG A 154 17.33 -5.99 -18.91
C ARG A 154 16.23 -5.00 -19.27
N PHE A 155 15.39 -4.59 -18.31
CA PHE A 155 14.34 -3.62 -18.55
C PHE A 155 14.84 -2.18 -18.47
N HIS A 156 15.88 -1.92 -17.68
CA HIS A 156 16.37 -0.57 -17.43
C HIS A 156 16.76 0.16 -18.73
N GLU A 157 17.36 -0.57 -19.66
CA GLU A 157 17.83 -0.03 -20.93
C GLU A 157 16.71 0.37 -21.91
N GLY A 158 15.46 0.00 -21.63
CA GLY A 158 14.35 0.18 -22.56
C GLY A 158 13.11 0.94 -22.04
N PHE A 159 13.00 1.19 -20.72
CA PHE A 159 11.78 1.80 -20.18
C PHE A 159 11.51 3.22 -20.69
N SER A 160 12.54 4.03 -20.86
CA SER A 160 12.42 5.43 -21.33
C SER A 160 11.88 5.54 -22.77
N GLN A 161 11.99 4.48 -23.55
CA GLN A 161 11.55 4.44 -24.96
C GLN A 161 10.18 3.77 -25.14
N LEU A 162 9.66 3.08 -24.11
CA LEU A 162 8.40 2.35 -24.21
C LEU A 162 7.20 3.23 -23.87
N LYS A 163 6.08 2.97 -24.52
CA LYS A 163 4.79 3.53 -24.09
C LYS A 163 4.38 2.87 -22.77
N MET A 164 3.73 3.62 -21.91
CA MET A 164 3.33 3.15 -20.56
C MET A 164 2.56 1.82 -20.57
N LEU A 165 1.68 1.60 -21.56
CA LEU A 165 0.97 0.32 -21.70
C LEU A 165 1.91 -0.87 -21.96
N GLU A 166 3.02 -0.67 -22.63
CA GLU A 166 4.03 -1.71 -22.88
C GLU A 166 4.82 -2.02 -21.61
N VAL A 167 5.13 -0.98 -20.83
CA VAL A 167 5.74 -1.12 -19.51
C VAL A 167 4.83 -1.97 -18.60
N ILE A 168 3.56 -1.62 -18.52
CA ILE A 168 2.57 -2.35 -17.71
C ILE A 168 2.45 -3.81 -18.19
N ARG A 169 2.34 -4.06 -19.49
CA ARG A 169 2.28 -5.43 -20.05
C ARG A 169 3.48 -6.27 -19.66
N LYS A 170 4.68 -5.69 -19.72
CA LYS A 170 5.91 -6.39 -19.34
C LYS A 170 5.93 -6.73 -17.86
N ILE A 171 5.54 -5.78 -16.99
CA ILE A 171 5.48 -6.01 -15.55
C ILE A 171 4.42 -7.05 -15.20
N GLU A 172 3.23 -6.99 -15.79
CA GLU A 172 2.21 -8.03 -15.57
C GLU A 172 2.66 -9.41 -16.08
N SER A 173 3.37 -9.47 -17.21
CA SER A 173 3.95 -10.73 -17.70
C SER A 173 4.97 -11.31 -16.71
N PHE A 174 5.80 -10.46 -16.11
CA PHE A 174 6.69 -10.88 -15.04
C PHE A 174 5.91 -11.39 -13.84
N LEU A 175 4.91 -10.65 -13.36
CA LEU A 175 4.08 -11.07 -12.23
C LEU A 175 3.38 -12.40 -12.49
N ILE A 176 2.85 -12.62 -13.70
CA ILE A 176 2.25 -13.89 -14.09
C ILE A 176 3.27 -15.03 -14.03
N SER A 177 4.52 -14.79 -14.40
CA SER A 177 5.59 -15.82 -14.35
C SER A 177 5.99 -16.23 -12.93
N VAL A 178 5.83 -15.33 -11.95
CA VAL A 178 6.15 -15.60 -10.54
C VAL A 178 4.92 -15.91 -9.69
N TYR A 179 3.73 -15.88 -10.28
CA TYR A 179 2.48 -16.19 -9.59
C TYR A 179 2.49 -17.62 -9.04
N ARG A 180 2.04 -17.76 -7.81
CA ARG A 180 1.89 -19.04 -7.11
C ARG A 180 0.48 -19.15 -6.59
N GLU A 181 -0.27 -20.11 -7.10
CA GLU A 181 -1.59 -20.40 -6.57
C GLU A 181 -1.49 -20.84 -5.09
N LYS A 182 -2.34 -20.26 -4.28
CA LYS A 182 -2.46 -20.59 -2.85
C LYS A 182 -3.94 -20.77 -2.50
N PRO A 183 -4.26 -21.69 -1.61
CA PRO A 183 -5.64 -21.88 -1.16
C PRO A 183 -6.16 -20.64 -0.45
N MET A 184 -7.48 -20.52 -0.36
CA MET A 184 -8.13 -19.53 0.48
C MET A 184 -7.62 -19.65 1.92
N SER A 185 -7.40 -18.51 2.54
CA SER A 185 -6.91 -18.43 3.91
C SER A 185 -8.00 -17.85 4.83
N PRO A 186 -8.13 -18.33 6.07
CA PRO A 186 -8.91 -17.62 7.09
C PRO A 186 -8.52 -16.14 7.25
N ILE A 187 -7.31 -15.77 6.85
CA ILE A 187 -6.85 -14.38 6.85
C ILE A 187 -7.56 -13.54 5.79
N ASP A 188 -8.04 -14.13 4.70
CA ASP A 188 -8.85 -13.45 3.69
C ASP A 188 -10.16 -12.93 4.32
N VAL A 189 -10.78 -13.72 5.20
CA VAL A 189 -11.97 -13.34 5.96
C VAL A 189 -11.64 -12.17 6.92
N ALA A 190 -10.52 -12.28 7.63
CA ALA A 190 -10.08 -11.23 8.57
C ALA A 190 -9.82 -9.91 7.85
N VAL A 191 -9.10 -9.93 6.74
CA VAL A 191 -8.82 -8.73 5.93
C VAL A 191 -10.11 -8.12 5.40
N GLY A 192 -11.03 -8.93 4.88
CA GLY A 192 -12.33 -8.48 4.41
C GLY A 192 -13.14 -7.77 5.50
N ASP A 193 -13.21 -8.35 6.72
CA ASP A 193 -13.92 -7.75 7.85
C ASP A 193 -13.29 -6.42 8.30
N ILE A 194 -11.95 -6.33 8.33
CA ILE A 194 -11.25 -5.08 8.64
C ILE A 194 -11.62 -3.98 7.65
N TYR A 195 -11.64 -4.28 6.35
CA TYR A 195 -12.01 -3.29 5.33
C TYR A 195 -13.48 -2.91 5.41
N GLN A 196 -14.38 -3.87 5.52
CA GLN A 196 -15.81 -3.64 5.61
C GLN A 196 -16.18 -2.74 6.80
N LYS A 197 -15.46 -2.89 7.90
CA LYS A 197 -15.64 -2.08 9.12
C LYS A 197 -14.69 -0.88 9.22
N HIS A 198 -14.02 -0.50 8.14
CA HIS A 198 -13.09 0.62 8.09
C HIS A 198 -12.03 0.60 9.21
N GLY A 199 -11.56 -0.58 9.59
CA GLY A 199 -10.58 -0.76 10.67
C GLY A 199 -11.15 -0.69 12.09
N PHE A 200 -12.47 -0.50 12.28
CA PHE A 200 -13.13 -0.51 13.57
C PHE A 200 -13.54 -1.94 13.96
N VAL A 201 -12.58 -2.75 14.34
CA VAL A 201 -12.76 -4.17 14.65
C VAL A 201 -12.26 -4.52 16.04
N ASN A 202 -12.93 -5.48 16.70
CA ASN A 202 -12.44 -6.17 17.87
C ASN A 202 -11.62 -7.40 17.41
N ILE A 203 -10.41 -7.56 17.94
CA ILE A 203 -9.47 -8.61 17.49
C ILE A 203 -9.96 -10.02 17.89
N ASP A 204 -10.64 -10.16 19.04
CA ASP A 204 -11.16 -11.46 19.49
C ASP A 204 -12.35 -11.90 18.61
N GLN A 205 -13.25 -10.97 18.28
CA GLN A 205 -14.33 -11.21 17.32
C GLN A 205 -13.82 -11.54 15.93
N LEU A 206 -12.74 -10.85 15.50
CA LEU A 206 -12.09 -11.10 14.23
C LEU A 206 -11.49 -12.52 14.16
N ALA A 207 -10.86 -12.96 15.26
CA ALA A 207 -10.33 -14.31 15.39
C ALA A 207 -11.45 -15.36 15.33
N GLN A 208 -12.53 -15.15 16.07
CA GLN A 208 -13.68 -16.02 16.07
C GLN A 208 -14.31 -16.14 14.68
N LYS A 209 -14.54 -15.01 13.99
CA LYS A 209 -15.10 -14.97 12.64
C LYS A 209 -14.21 -15.69 11.61
N SER A 210 -12.90 -15.67 11.83
CA SER A 210 -11.90 -16.35 10.99
C SER A 210 -11.67 -17.82 11.41
N CYS A 211 -12.43 -18.35 12.37
CA CYS A 211 -12.25 -19.69 12.92
C CYS A 211 -10.82 -19.94 13.45
N LEU A 212 -10.20 -18.94 14.05
CA LEU A 212 -8.85 -18.99 14.61
C LEU A 212 -8.83 -18.57 16.08
N SER A 213 -7.87 -19.06 16.85
CA SER A 213 -7.54 -18.45 18.14
C SER A 213 -6.85 -17.08 17.91
N PRO A 214 -6.94 -16.14 18.88
CA PRO A 214 -6.27 -14.83 18.74
C PRO A 214 -4.75 -14.93 18.49
N SER A 215 -4.08 -15.92 19.08
CA SER A 215 -2.66 -16.19 18.85
C SER A 215 -2.38 -16.66 17.42
N HIS A 216 -3.19 -17.61 16.92
CA HIS A 216 -3.10 -18.11 15.54
C HIS A 216 -3.43 -17.02 14.53
N LEU A 217 -4.47 -16.23 14.76
CA LEU A 217 -4.78 -15.08 13.92
C LEU A 217 -3.58 -14.13 13.82
N ARG A 218 -3.00 -13.73 14.97
CA ARG A 218 -1.85 -12.82 14.99
C ARG A 218 -0.66 -13.37 14.20
N LYS A 219 -0.31 -14.65 14.41
CA LYS A 219 0.82 -15.29 13.71
C LYS A 219 0.59 -15.32 12.20
N ARG A 220 -0.52 -15.89 11.76
CA ARG A 220 -0.82 -16.05 10.33
C ARG A 220 -1.02 -14.71 9.63
N PHE A 221 -1.69 -13.76 10.28
CA PHE A 221 -1.89 -12.43 9.74
C PHE A 221 -0.56 -11.70 9.51
N ASN A 222 0.39 -11.80 10.46
CA ASN A 222 1.74 -11.29 10.26
C ASN A 222 2.43 -11.93 9.05
N GLU A 223 2.35 -13.25 8.91
CA GLU A 223 3.03 -13.98 7.83
C GLU A 223 2.40 -13.70 6.45
N GLU A 224 1.08 -13.58 6.37
CA GLU A 224 0.32 -13.47 5.12
C GLU A 224 0.00 -12.04 4.69
N VAL A 225 -0.05 -11.09 5.63
CA VAL A 225 -0.35 -9.66 5.37
C VAL A 225 0.88 -8.77 5.59
N GLY A 226 1.78 -9.14 6.52
CA GLY A 226 3.03 -8.41 6.75
C GLY A 226 3.08 -7.60 8.04
N MET A 227 1.99 -7.50 8.81
CA MET A 227 1.95 -6.86 10.13
C MET A 227 0.85 -7.46 10.99
N SER A 228 0.75 -7.05 12.27
CA SER A 228 -0.29 -7.56 13.16
C SER A 228 -1.68 -7.07 12.75
N PRO A 229 -2.77 -7.83 13.07
CA PRO A 229 -4.14 -7.40 12.79
C PRO A 229 -4.46 -6.04 13.39
N LYS A 230 -3.97 -5.77 14.62
CA LYS A 230 -4.19 -4.50 15.32
C LYS A 230 -3.55 -3.31 14.60
N GLU A 231 -2.29 -3.46 14.17
CA GLU A 231 -1.59 -2.41 13.42
C GLU A 231 -2.24 -2.17 12.05
N TYR A 232 -2.59 -3.24 11.35
CA TYR A 232 -3.26 -3.15 10.06
C TYR A 232 -4.62 -2.46 10.16
N SER A 233 -5.44 -2.85 11.12
CA SER A 233 -6.74 -2.22 11.41
C SER A 233 -6.60 -0.73 11.73
N LYS A 234 -5.53 -0.35 12.47
CA LYS A 234 -5.23 1.05 12.74
C LYS A 234 -4.95 1.82 11.44
N ILE A 235 -4.11 1.29 10.55
CA ILE A 235 -3.79 1.93 9.26
C ILE A 235 -5.07 2.11 8.42
N VAL A 236 -5.89 1.08 8.29
CA VAL A 236 -7.15 1.14 7.54
C VAL A 236 -8.08 2.20 8.14
N ARG A 237 -8.20 2.24 9.47
CA ARG A 237 -9.02 3.21 10.18
C ARG A 237 -8.53 4.65 9.96
N ILE A 238 -7.24 4.89 10.12
CA ILE A 238 -6.66 6.23 9.94
C ILE A 238 -6.79 6.70 8.49
N ASN A 239 -6.60 5.82 7.50
CA ASN A 239 -6.81 6.15 6.10
C ASN A 239 -8.29 6.49 5.80
N HIS A 240 -9.22 5.78 6.41
CA HIS A 240 -10.65 6.11 6.31
C HIS A 240 -10.94 7.51 6.89
N ILE A 241 -10.43 7.81 8.07
CA ILE A 241 -10.57 9.11 8.72
C ILE A 241 -9.92 10.22 7.89
N ALA A 242 -8.71 10.01 7.41
CA ALA A 242 -8.00 10.95 6.56
C ALA A 242 -8.79 11.26 5.28
N GLY A 243 -9.44 10.26 4.69
CA GLY A 243 -10.35 10.45 3.56
C GLY A 243 -11.62 11.23 3.90
N ILE A 244 -12.13 11.16 5.13
CA ILE A 244 -13.25 12.02 5.59
C ILE A 244 -12.76 13.47 5.70
N LEU A 245 -11.65 13.68 6.39
CA LEU A 245 -11.07 15.00 6.61
C LEU A 245 -10.76 15.72 5.29
N SER A 246 -10.16 15.03 4.32
CA SER A 246 -9.85 15.63 3.00
C SER A 246 -11.10 16.03 2.21
N ARG A 247 -12.23 15.35 2.39
CA ARG A 247 -13.49 15.69 1.71
C ARG A 247 -14.34 16.73 2.44
N LYS A 248 -14.15 16.85 3.75
CA LYS A 248 -14.89 17.74 4.62
C LYS A 248 -13.93 18.45 5.59
N PRO A 249 -13.13 19.41 5.11
CA PRO A 249 -12.15 20.11 5.95
C PRO A 249 -12.75 20.84 7.15
N GLU A 250 -14.02 21.25 7.03
CA GLU A 250 -14.78 21.97 8.07
C GLU A 250 -15.35 21.09 9.20
N VAL A 251 -15.15 19.76 9.14
CA VAL A 251 -15.70 18.87 10.15
C VAL A 251 -15.12 19.14 11.54
N HIS A 252 -16.00 19.24 12.54
CA HIS A 252 -15.58 19.39 13.93
C HIS A 252 -14.92 18.11 14.45
N LEU A 253 -13.62 18.19 14.79
CA LEU A 253 -12.84 17.03 15.22
C LEU A 253 -13.42 16.35 16.47
N THR A 254 -14.03 17.12 17.38
CA THR A 254 -14.67 16.58 18.58
C THR A 254 -15.85 15.69 18.20
N GLU A 255 -16.72 16.17 17.31
CA GLU A 255 -17.87 15.40 16.83
C GLU A 255 -17.43 14.14 16.10
N LEU A 256 -16.46 14.28 15.19
CA LEU A 256 -15.88 13.14 14.45
C LEU A 256 -15.29 12.09 15.39
N THR A 257 -14.62 12.51 16.48
CA THR A 257 -14.05 11.61 17.48
C THR A 257 -15.11 10.68 18.08
N TYR A 258 -16.25 11.23 18.51
CA TYR A 258 -17.34 10.45 19.08
C TYR A 258 -18.07 9.59 18.05
N GLN A 259 -18.32 10.12 16.84
CA GLN A 259 -18.94 9.36 15.75
C GLN A 259 -18.12 8.12 15.36
N LEU A 260 -16.80 8.21 15.46
CA LEU A 260 -15.87 7.12 15.18
C LEU A 260 -15.63 6.18 16.36
N GLY A 261 -16.30 6.39 17.50
CA GLY A 261 -16.24 5.52 18.67
C GLY A 261 -14.91 5.59 19.44
N TYR A 262 -14.17 6.68 19.33
CA TYR A 262 -13.03 6.91 20.21
C TYR A 262 -13.50 7.35 21.59
N PHE A 263 -12.79 6.90 22.63
CA PHE A 263 -13.10 7.24 24.00
C PHE A 263 -12.94 8.75 24.26
N ASP A 264 -11.88 9.33 23.75
CA ASP A 264 -11.57 10.75 23.87
C ASP A 264 -10.78 11.29 22.67
N GLN A 265 -10.70 12.61 22.57
CA GLN A 265 -10.02 13.31 21.49
C GLN A 265 -8.49 13.10 21.55
N ALA A 266 -7.90 12.94 22.73
CA ALA A 266 -6.46 12.74 22.87
C ALA A 266 -6.04 11.38 22.28
N HIS A 267 -6.82 10.32 22.54
CA HIS A 267 -6.60 9.00 21.94
C HIS A 267 -6.72 9.06 20.41
N PHE A 268 -7.76 9.74 19.89
CA PHE A 268 -7.92 9.94 18.45
C PHE A 268 -6.71 10.67 17.82
N ILE A 269 -6.29 11.82 18.40
CA ILE A 269 -5.16 12.61 17.91
C ILE A 269 -3.86 11.79 17.92
N ASN A 270 -3.62 11.04 19.01
CA ASN A 270 -2.42 10.20 19.14
C ASN A 270 -2.41 9.07 18.11
N ASP A 271 -3.53 8.38 17.90
CA ASP A 271 -3.65 7.32 16.90
C ASP A 271 -3.41 7.89 15.49
N PHE A 272 -4.05 9.01 15.15
CA PHE A 272 -3.90 9.67 13.86
C PHE A 272 -2.45 10.09 13.61
N LYS A 273 -1.86 10.82 14.56
CA LYS A 273 -0.47 11.29 14.48
C LYS A 273 0.54 10.13 14.41
N SER A 274 0.26 9.00 15.07
CA SER A 274 1.14 7.83 15.06
C SER A 274 1.29 7.19 13.68
N VAL A 275 0.31 7.37 12.80
CA VAL A 275 0.28 6.83 11.43
C VAL A 275 0.68 7.90 10.42
N THR A 276 0.11 9.10 10.52
CA THR A 276 0.27 10.18 9.53
C THR A 276 1.45 11.12 9.81
N GLY A 277 2.04 11.06 11.01
CA GLY A 277 3.10 11.99 11.43
C GLY A 277 2.62 13.38 11.85
N VAL A 278 1.38 13.76 11.56
CA VAL A 278 0.78 15.07 11.86
C VAL A 278 -0.54 14.93 12.61
N SER A 279 -0.95 15.98 13.31
CA SER A 279 -2.26 15.98 13.98
C SER A 279 -3.40 16.15 12.96
N PRO A 280 -4.64 15.70 13.27
CA PRO A 280 -5.80 15.86 12.39
C PRO A 280 -6.06 17.32 12.01
N GLY A 281 -5.89 18.27 12.96
CA GLY A 281 -6.08 19.69 12.71
C GLY A 281 -5.05 20.28 11.72
N ARG A 282 -3.81 19.80 11.74
CA ARG A 282 -2.78 20.22 10.77
C ARG A 282 -2.92 19.51 9.42
N PHE A 283 -3.56 18.36 9.42
CA PHE A 283 -3.80 17.59 8.21
C PHE A 283 -4.82 18.24 7.28
N ASN A 284 -5.68 19.10 7.81
CA ASN A 284 -6.72 19.84 7.07
C ASN A 284 -6.28 21.23 6.61
N GLN A 285 -5.11 21.70 7.00
CA GLN A 285 -4.55 22.99 6.60
C GLN A 285 -3.66 22.85 5.36
#